data_6672d71251a90c7a7c9f20f3c3db7d27
#
_entry.id   6672d71251a90c7a7c9f20f3c3db7d27
#
_cell.length_a   1.000
_cell.length_b   1.000
_cell.length_c   1.000
_cell.angle_alpha   90.00
_cell.angle_beta   90.00
_cell.angle_gamma   90.00
#
_symmetry.space_group_name_H-M   'P 1'
#
loop_
_entity.id
_entity.type
_entity.pdbx_description
1 polymer ?
#
loop_
_entity_poly.entity_id
_entity_poly.type
_entity_poly.pdbx_seq_one_letter_code
_entity_poly.pdbx_strand_id
1 'polypeptide(L)'
;MCSNPCSVAFTDSSGNHPSKLVVGLVGYPNVGKSSTINSLLGEKKVSVSSTPGKTKHFQTIILSPTMMLCDCPGLVFPQFTTTKADLVCDGVLPIDQMREFTGPISLVVKRLPKAVLEATYGLSIKVIGVEEGGDGKITAENFLIAYAGESGIGWNQAPADVFR
;
A
#
# COMPACT_ATOMS: atom_id res chain seq x y z
N MET A 1 -31.20 -0.81 -14.50
CA MET A 1 -30.89 -0.13 -15.78
C MET A 1 -29.59 0.62 -15.59
N CYS A 2 -28.45 0.03 -15.89
CA CYS A 2 -27.15 0.68 -15.83
C CYS A 2 -26.97 1.46 -17.12
N SER A 3 -26.88 2.78 -16.99
CA SER A 3 -26.57 3.70 -18.07
C SER A 3 -25.18 3.42 -18.64
N ASN A 4 -25.08 3.49 -19.96
CA ASN A 4 -23.90 3.25 -20.78
C ASN A 4 -22.59 3.78 -20.20
N PRO A 5 -21.48 3.02 -20.31
CA PRO A 5 -20.16 3.57 -20.06
C PRO A 5 -19.90 4.70 -21.06
N CYS A 6 -19.52 5.84 -20.54
CA CYS A 6 -19.14 7.02 -21.31
C CYS A 6 -17.95 6.62 -22.22
N SER A 7 -18.21 6.37 -23.49
CA SER A 7 -17.17 6.17 -24.50
C SER A 7 -16.53 7.53 -24.79
N VAL A 8 -15.43 7.85 -24.12
CA VAL A 8 -14.60 8.99 -24.46
C VAL A 8 -13.88 8.63 -25.76
N ALA A 9 -14.33 9.20 -26.87
CA ALA A 9 -13.65 9.08 -28.16
C ALA A 9 -12.38 9.95 -28.11
N PHE A 10 -11.21 9.32 -28.00
CA PHE A 10 -9.94 10.00 -28.18
C PHE A 10 -9.67 10.16 -29.67
N THR A 11 -9.54 11.40 -30.13
CA THR A 11 -9.04 11.75 -31.46
C THR A 11 -7.61 12.25 -31.30
N ASP A 12 -6.73 11.97 -32.28
CA ASP A 12 -5.41 12.59 -32.34
C ASP A 12 -5.52 14.08 -32.71
N SER A 13 -4.40 14.80 -32.66
CA SER A 13 -4.33 16.21 -33.03
C SER A 13 -4.74 16.50 -34.48
N SER A 14 -4.90 15.48 -35.31
CA SER A 14 -5.35 15.53 -36.69
C SER A 14 -6.83 15.19 -36.86
N GLY A 15 -7.56 14.93 -35.78
CA GLY A 15 -8.98 14.59 -35.80
C GLY A 15 -9.29 13.15 -36.22
N ASN A 16 -8.29 12.28 -36.38
CA ASN A 16 -8.46 10.88 -36.72
C ASN A 16 -8.53 10.02 -35.45
N HIS A 17 -9.38 8.98 -35.48
CA HIS A 17 -9.36 7.97 -34.44
C HIS A 17 -8.05 7.18 -34.51
N PRO A 18 -7.33 7.00 -33.39
CA PRO A 18 -6.12 6.20 -33.39
C PRO A 18 -6.45 4.77 -33.83
N SER A 19 -5.59 4.17 -34.64
CA SER A 19 -5.78 2.79 -35.13
C SER A 19 -5.83 1.78 -33.98
N LYS A 20 -5.31 2.13 -32.81
CA LYS A 20 -5.35 1.31 -31.59
C LYS A 20 -5.55 2.18 -30.36
N LEU A 21 -6.50 1.78 -29.51
CA LEU A 21 -6.72 2.38 -28.20
C LEU A 21 -5.68 1.85 -27.22
N VAL A 22 -4.92 2.74 -26.59
CA VAL A 22 -3.96 2.39 -25.51
C VAL A 22 -4.54 2.81 -24.18
N VAL A 23 -4.76 1.85 -23.29
CA VAL A 23 -5.27 2.08 -21.94
C VAL A 23 -4.15 1.85 -20.93
N GLY A 24 -3.70 2.91 -20.25
CA GLY A 24 -2.66 2.86 -19.22
C GLY A 24 -3.25 2.78 -17.81
N LEU A 25 -2.66 1.93 -16.97
CA LEU A 25 -2.99 1.86 -15.55
C LEU A 25 -1.96 2.65 -14.74
N VAL A 26 -2.39 3.75 -14.14
CA VAL A 26 -1.55 4.67 -13.37
C VAL A 26 -1.98 4.66 -11.90
N GLY A 27 -1.03 4.77 -10.98
CA GLY A 27 -1.30 4.83 -9.54
C GLY A 27 -0.08 4.45 -8.71
N TYR A 28 -0.23 4.46 -7.39
CA TYR A 28 0.82 4.12 -6.44
C TYR A 28 1.38 2.69 -6.64
N PRO A 29 2.60 2.39 -6.13
CA PRO A 29 3.09 1.02 -6.05
C PRO A 29 2.11 0.12 -5.27
N ASN A 30 2.06 -1.16 -5.59
CA ASN A 30 1.30 -2.21 -4.88
C ASN A 30 -0.23 -2.03 -4.77
N VAL A 31 -0.84 -1.08 -5.46
CA VAL A 31 -2.31 -0.90 -5.48
C VAL A 31 -3.06 -1.87 -6.42
N GLY A 32 -2.35 -2.83 -6.99
CA GLY A 32 -2.97 -3.91 -7.79
C GLY A 32 -3.00 -3.68 -9.29
N LYS A 33 -2.33 -2.67 -9.88
CA LYS A 33 -2.33 -2.38 -11.34
C LYS A 33 -2.03 -3.62 -12.19
N SER A 34 -0.88 -4.25 -11.98
CA SER A 34 -0.45 -5.44 -12.73
C SER A 34 -1.37 -6.64 -12.48
N SER A 35 -1.92 -6.77 -11.26
CA SER A 35 -2.89 -7.81 -10.93
C SER A 35 -4.19 -7.62 -11.71
N THR A 36 -4.67 -6.39 -11.83
CA THR A 36 -5.86 -6.04 -12.61
C THR A 36 -5.66 -6.40 -14.09
N ILE A 37 -4.49 -6.10 -14.65
CA ILE A 37 -4.16 -6.49 -16.04
C ILE A 37 -4.23 -8.00 -16.22
N ASN A 38 -3.60 -8.78 -15.32
CA ASN A 38 -3.65 -10.24 -15.40
C ASN A 38 -5.09 -10.78 -15.26
N SER A 39 -5.90 -10.17 -14.41
CA SER A 39 -7.32 -10.55 -14.27
C SER A 39 -8.13 -10.25 -15.52
N LEU A 40 -7.89 -9.12 -16.19
CA LEU A 40 -8.55 -8.77 -17.44
C LEU A 40 -8.15 -9.71 -18.60
N LEU A 41 -6.91 -10.18 -18.58
CA LEU A 41 -6.40 -11.11 -19.59
C LEU A 41 -6.80 -12.57 -19.32
N GLY A 42 -7.18 -12.90 -18.10
CA GLY A 42 -7.40 -14.29 -17.67
C GLY A 42 -6.12 -15.12 -17.55
N GLU A 43 -4.95 -14.52 -17.71
CA GLU A 43 -3.65 -15.19 -17.65
C GLU A 43 -2.56 -14.27 -17.04
N LYS A 44 -1.48 -14.87 -16.53
CA LYS A 44 -0.36 -14.14 -15.92
C LYS A 44 0.64 -13.66 -16.98
N LYS A 45 0.40 -12.51 -17.59
CA LYS A 45 1.29 -11.86 -18.56
C LYS A 45 2.26 -10.88 -17.94
N VAL A 46 1.87 -10.20 -16.86
CA VAL A 46 2.71 -9.26 -16.13
C VAL A 46 3.14 -9.85 -14.79
N SER A 47 4.39 -9.57 -14.41
CA SER A 47 4.93 -9.99 -13.11
C SER A 47 4.28 -9.18 -12.00
N VAL A 48 3.74 -9.87 -10.99
CA VAL A 48 3.19 -9.27 -9.77
C VAL A 48 4.12 -9.57 -8.60
N SER A 49 4.31 -8.62 -7.71
CA SER A 49 5.08 -8.78 -6.48
C SER A 49 4.46 -7.92 -5.37
N SER A 50 4.59 -8.38 -4.14
CA SER A 50 4.26 -7.60 -2.94
C SER A 50 5.28 -6.48 -2.68
N THR A 51 6.51 -6.60 -3.24
CA THR A 51 7.55 -5.59 -3.09
C THR A 51 7.33 -4.41 -4.04
N PRO A 52 7.35 -3.16 -3.56
CA PRO A 52 7.25 -1.97 -4.40
C PRO A 52 8.37 -1.88 -5.45
N GLY A 53 8.06 -1.28 -6.62
CA GLY A 53 9.06 -1.04 -7.67
C GLY A 53 9.38 -2.25 -8.54
N LYS A 54 8.53 -3.29 -8.57
CA LYS A 54 8.73 -4.45 -9.46
C LYS A 54 8.63 -4.06 -10.93
N THR A 55 7.62 -3.28 -11.31
CA THR A 55 7.47 -2.75 -12.67
C THR A 55 8.39 -1.53 -12.82
N LYS A 56 9.49 -1.69 -13.55
CA LYS A 56 10.49 -0.62 -13.77
C LYS A 56 10.29 0.12 -15.08
N HIS A 57 9.66 -0.51 -16.05
CA HIS A 57 9.45 0.01 -17.39
C HIS A 57 7.99 -0.16 -17.79
N PHE A 58 7.54 0.68 -18.71
CA PHE A 58 6.22 0.49 -19.33
C PHE A 58 6.18 -0.83 -20.09
N GLN A 59 5.15 -1.60 -19.83
CA GLN A 59 4.90 -2.87 -20.52
C GLN A 59 3.57 -2.79 -21.27
N THR A 60 3.62 -2.92 -22.60
CA THR A 60 2.43 -2.91 -23.42
C THR A 60 1.99 -4.33 -23.76
N ILE A 61 0.72 -4.60 -23.61
CA ILE A 61 0.10 -5.92 -23.84
C ILE A 61 -1.07 -5.72 -24.81
N ILE A 62 -1.05 -6.46 -25.90
CA ILE A 62 -2.13 -6.43 -26.89
C ILE A 62 -3.31 -7.25 -26.36
N LEU A 63 -4.45 -6.59 -26.17
CA LEU A 63 -5.69 -7.21 -25.74
C LEU A 63 -6.55 -7.63 -26.96
N SER A 64 -6.56 -6.78 -27.97
CA SER A 64 -7.26 -7.00 -29.24
C SER A 64 -6.54 -6.28 -30.40
N PRO A 65 -6.93 -6.49 -31.66
CA PRO A 65 -6.36 -5.73 -32.77
C PRO A 65 -6.49 -4.22 -32.64
N THR A 66 -7.49 -3.76 -31.87
CA THR A 66 -7.82 -2.34 -31.70
C THR A 66 -7.49 -1.81 -30.30
N MET A 67 -7.05 -2.66 -29.34
CA MET A 67 -6.81 -2.24 -27.95
C MET A 67 -5.51 -2.81 -27.39
N MET A 68 -4.77 -1.97 -26.71
CA MET A 68 -3.58 -2.34 -25.92
C MET A 68 -3.72 -1.87 -24.48
N LEU A 69 -3.27 -2.70 -23.55
CA LEU A 69 -3.06 -2.28 -22.15
C LEU A 69 -1.61 -1.89 -21.93
N CYS A 70 -1.39 -0.87 -21.10
CA CYS A 70 -0.06 -0.44 -20.69
C CYS A 70 0.06 -0.53 -19.16
N ASP A 71 0.91 -1.44 -18.68
CA ASP A 71 1.29 -1.48 -17.26
C ASP A 71 2.34 -0.41 -17.01
N CYS A 72 2.00 0.56 -16.16
CA CYS A 72 2.87 1.67 -15.82
C CYS A 72 3.57 1.41 -14.47
N PRO A 73 4.85 1.79 -14.34
CA PRO A 73 5.51 1.81 -13.04
C PRO A 73 4.70 2.58 -12.02
N GLY A 74 4.76 2.15 -10.75
CA GLY A 74 4.12 2.87 -9.67
C GLY A 74 4.67 4.28 -9.54
N LEU A 75 3.79 5.27 -9.47
CA LEU A 75 4.15 6.68 -9.28
C LEU A 75 4.04 7.04 -7.82
N VAL A 76 5.06 7.69 -7.29
CA VAL A 76 5.03 8.32 -5.97
C VAL A 76 5.01 9.82 -6.19
N PHE A 77 3.88 10.44 -5.88
CA PHE A 77 3.77 11.90 -5.99
C PHE A 77 4.47 12.54 -4.78
N PRO A 78 5.34 13.54 -5.00
CA PRO A 78 5.92 14.29 -3.91
C PRO A 78 4.79 15.06 -3.20
N GLN A 79 4.43 14.61 -2.01
CA GLN A 79 3.51 15.33 -1.13
C GLN A 79 4.33 16.06 -0.07
N PHE A 80 4.21 17.36 0.00
CA PHE A 80 4.97 18.20 0.94
C PHE A 80 4.63 17.93 2.41
N THR A 81 3.53 17.24 2.68
CA THR A 81 3.02 16.94 4.03
C THR A 81 3.15 15.47 4.43
N THR A 82 3.62 14.59 3.53
CA THR A 82 3.70 13.15 3.81
C THR A 82 5.05 12.80 4.41
N THR A 83 5.04 12.17 5.58
CA THR A 83 6.24 11.68 6.23
C THR A 83 6.68 10.33 5.65
N LYS A 84 7.94 9.93 5.92
CA LYS A 84 8.40 8.57 5.58
C LYS A 84 7.54 7.49 6.25
N ALA A 85 7.03 7.77 7.44
CA ALA A 85 6.14 6.89 8.18
C ALA A 85 4.82 6.65 7.44
N ASP A 86 4.22 7.72 6.89
CA ASP A 86 3.00 7.60 6.07
C ASP A 86 3.26 6.76 4.83
N LEU A 87 4.37 6.98 4.13
CA LEU A 87 4.73 6.24 2.92
C LEU A 87 4.93 4.74 3.19
N VAL A 88 5.40 4.37 4.37
CA VAL A 88 5.49 2.95 4.79
C VAL A 88 4.08 2.40 5.05
N CYS A 89 3.27 3.10 5.83
CA CYS A 89 1.90 2.68 6.14
C CYS A 89 1.01 2.57 4.89
N ASP A 90 1.26 3.39 3.88
CA ASP A 90 0.55 3.36 2.61
C ASP A 90 1.12 2.32 1.62
N GLY A 91 2.13 1.52 2.02
CA GLY A 91 2.73 0.48 1.20
C GLY A 91 3.58 0.99 0.03
N VAL A 92 3.97 2.25 0.05
CA VAL A 92 4.80 2.90 -0.99
C VAL A 92 6.27 2.58 -0.80
N LEU A 93 6.75 2.61 0.45
CA LEU A 93 8.10 2.21 0.79
C LEU A 93 8.14 0.76 1.31
N PRO A 94 9.16 -0.02 0.93
CA PRO A 94 9.32 -1.39 1.40
C PRO A 94 9.67 -1.42 2.89
N ILE A 95 8.99 -2.28 3.63
CA ILE A 95 9.17 -2.48 5.08
C ILE A 95 10.57 -3.02 5.39
N ASP A 96 11.09 -3.92 4.55
CA ASP A 96 12.39 -4.60 4.74
C ASP A 96 13.59 -3.64 4.77
N GLN A 97 13.44 -2.43 4.26
CA GLN A 97 14.50 -1.41 4.23
C GLN A 97 14.32 -0.32 5.29
N MET A 98 13.35 -0.49 6.17
CA MET A 98 13.04 0.48 7.20
C MET A 98 14.07 0.40 8.33
N ARG A 99 14.75 1.53 8.59
CA ARG A 99 15.71 1.66 9.70
C ARG A 99 15.07 2.21 10.98
N GLU A 100 14.03 3.02 10.80
CA GLU A 100 13.28 3.65 11.87
C GLU A 100 11.82 3.18 11.77
N PHE A 101 11.32 2.57 12.82
CA PHE A 101 10.01 1.89 12.88
C PHE A 101 9.03 2.56 13.83
N THR A 102 9.51 3.40 14.74
CA THR A 102 8.68 4.03 15.78
C THR A 102 7.64 4.96 15.16
N GLY A 103 8.03 5.69 14.10
CA GLY A 103 7.13 6.58 13.37
C GLY A 103 5.93 5.84 12.74
N PRO A 104 6.15 4.84 11.87
CA PRO A 104 5.07 4.04 11.29
C PRO A 104 4.19 3.35 12.34
N ILE A 105 4.79 2.76 13.39
CA ILE A 105 4.02 2.12 14.47
C ILE A 105 3.17 3.15 15.22
N SER A 106 3.69 4.34 15.48
CA SER A 106 2.91 5.42 16.10
C SER A 106 1.68 5.79 15.28
N LEU A 107 1.78 5.78 13.95
CA LEU A 107 0.64 6.04 13.07
C LEU A 107 -0.40 4.91 13.15
N VAL A 108 0.04 3.65 13.12
CA VAL A 108 -0.85 2.48 13.26
C VAL A 108 -1.59 2.52 14.59
N VAL A 109 -0.87 2.73 15.69
CA VAL A 109 -1.43 2.79 17.05
C VAL A 109 -2.41 3.96 17.21
N LYS A 110 -2.18 5.09 16.55
CA LYS A 110 -3.11 6.24 16.54
C LYS A 110 -4.39 5.97 15.72
N ARG A 111 -4.30 5.17 14.66
CA ARG A 111 -5.42 4.89 13.75
C ARG A 111 -6.31 3.76 14.24
N LEU A 112 -5.75 2.81 15.01
CA LEU A 112 -6.47 1.61 15.45
C LEU A 112 -6.82 1.67 16.94
N PRO A 113 -8.04 1.29 17.34
CA PRO A 113 -8.43 1.16 18.75
C PRO A 113 -7.62 0.07 19.47
N LYS A 114 -7.36 0.26 20.78
CA LYS A 114 -6.67 -0.70 21.65
C LYS A 114 -7.22 -2.12 21.51
N ALA A 115 -8.54 -2.26 21.62
CA ALA A 115 -9.21 -3.55 21.55
C ALA A 115 -8.95 -4.33 20.25
N VAL A 116 -8.81 -3.61 19.12
CA VAL A 116 -8.50 -4.22 17.83
C VAL A 116 -7.05 -4.72 17.80
N LEU A 117 -6.11 -3.93 18.31
CA LEU A 117 -4.70 -4.33 18.40
C LEU A 117 -4.53 -5.55 19.33
N GLU A 118 -5.14 -5.52 20.50
CA GLU A 118 -5.11 -6.63 21.45
C GLU A 118 -5.72 -7.91 20.88
N ALA A 119 -6.86 -7.80 20.24
CA ALA A 119 -7.54 -8.95 19.63
C ALA A 119 -6.77 -9.53 18.44
N THR A 120 -6.13 -8.68 17.62
CA THR A 120 -5.41 -9.11 16.41
C THR A 120 -4.11 -9.83 16.76
N TYR A 121 -3.38 -9.32 17.74
CA TYR A 121 -2.06 -9.84 18.11
C TYR A 121 -2.07 -10.74 19.36
N GLY A 122 -3.22 -10.90 20.02
CA GLY A 122 -3.35 -11.74 21.23
C GLY A 122 -2.58 -11.23 22.44
N LEU A 123 -2.41 -9.92 22.55
CA LEU A 123 -1.58 -9.27 23.58
C LEU A 123 -2.39 -8.34 24.48
N SER A 124 -1.81 -7.94 25.62
CA SER A 124 -2.39 -6.98 26.55
C SER A 124 -1.50 -5.74 26.65
N ILE A 125 -2.01 -4.59 26.20
CA ILE A 125 -1.26 -3.33 26.21
C ILE A 125 -1.51 -2.59 27.52
N LYS A 126 -0.46 -2.38 28.31
CA LYS A 126 -0.52 -1.55 29.51
C LYS A 126 -0.51 -0.07 29.11
N VAL A 127 -1.50 0.67 29.58
CA VAL A 127 -1.63 2.11 29.36
C VAL A 127 -1.67 2.78 30.73
N ILE A 128 -0.90 3.85 30.91
CA ILE A 128 -0.95 4.65 32.15
C ILE A 128 -2.26 5.45 32.13
N GLY A 129 -3.10 5.20 33.12
CA GLY A 129 -4.39 5.87 33.25
C GLY A 129 -4.25 7.36 33.54
N VAL A 130 -5.31 8.11 33.26
CA VAL A 130 -5.34 9.57 33.53
C VAL A 130 -5.18 9.83 35.05
N GLU A 131 -5.67 8.92 35.90
CA GLU A 131 -5.54 8.99 37.36
C GLU A 131 -4.09 8.81 37.84
N GLU A 132 -3.24 8.16 37.04
CA GLU A 132 -1.81 7.93 37.31
C GLU A 132 -0.92 8.95 36.60
N GLY A 133 -1.50 10.03 36.04
CA GLY A 133 -0.77 11.09 35.32
C GLY A 133 -0.47 10.78 33.85
N GLY A 134 -1.05 9.71 33.29
CA GLY A 134 -0.99 9.39 31.86
C GLY A 134 -2.09 10.08 31.06
N ASP A 135 -2.00 10.01 29.74
CA ASP A 135 -3.03 10.53 28.81
C ASP A 135 -4.06 9.45 28.39
N GLY A 136 -3.95 8.23 28.93
CA GLY A 136 -4.82 7.11 28.60
C GLY A 136 -4.66 6.58 27.18
N LYS A 137 -3.67 7.08 26.40
CA LYS A 137 -3.44 6.69 25.01
C LYS A 137 -2.35 5.64 24.89
N ILE A 138 -2.47 4.84 23.85
CA ILE A 138 -1.43 3.87 23.51
C ILE A 138 -0.30 4.60 22.80
N THR A 139 0.94 4.32 23.22
CA THR A 139 2.14 4.75 22.50
C THR A 139 2.72 3.58 21.68
N ALA A 140 3.55 3.90 20.67
CA ALA A 140 4.28 2.88 19.93
C ALA A 140 5.14 2.00 20.83
N GLU A 141 5.75 2.59 21.85
CA GLU A 141 6.59 1.89 22.83
C GLU A 141 5.78 0.88 23.64
N ASN A 142 4.62 1.31 24.20
CA ASN A 142 3.76 0.43 24.98
C ASN A 142 3.27 -0.76 24.16
N PHE A 143 2.92 -0.52 22.88
CA PHE A 143 2.54 -1.58 21.97
C PHE A 143 3.69 -2.55 21.68
N LEU A 144 4.89 -2.04 21.38
CA LEU A 144 6.07 -2.87 21.09
C LEU A 144 6.53 -3.67 22.31
N ILE A 145 6.46 -3.10 23.52
CA ILE A 145 6.78 -3.82 24.77
C ILE A 145 5.81 -5.00 24.95
N ALA A 146 4.52 -4.76 24.77
CA ALA A 146 3.52 -5.80 24.88
C ALA A 146 3.73 -6.91 23.83
N TYR A 147 4.02 -6.53 22.58
CA TYR A 147 4.28 -7.43 21.48
C TYR A 147 5.53 -8.29 21.71
N ALA A 148 6.64 -7.68 22.13
CA ALA A 148 7.88 -8.39 22.42
C ALA A 148 7.72 -9.37 23.59
N GLY A 149 6.96 -8.98 24.62
CA GLY A 149 6.71 -9.83 25.80
C GLY A 149 5.92 -11.09 25.47
N GLU A 150 4.88 -11.00 24.67
CA GLU A 150 4.04 -12.14 24.27
C GLU A 150 4.71 -13.02 23.20
N SER A 151 5.42 -12.42 22.26
CA SER A 151 6.05 -13.14 21.15
C SER A 151 7.37 -13.82 21.52
N GLY A 152 7.94 -13.55 22.71
CA GLY A 152 9.26 -14.05 23.12
C GLY A 152 10.41 -13.55 22.25
N ILE A 153 10.19 -12.49 21.47
CA ILE A 153 11.11 -11.94 20.49
C ILE A 153 11.87 -10.76 21.12
N GLY A 154 13.17 -10.67 20.83
CA GLY A 154 13.96 -9.53 21.30
C GLY A 154 13.46 -8.19 20.70
N TRP A 155 13.62 -7.12 21.45
CA TRP A 155 13.21 -5.74 21.10
C TRP A 155 13.59 -5.32 19.68
N ASN A 156 14.76 -5.77 19.19
CA ASN A 156 15.26 -5.42 17.87
C ASN A 156 14.56 -6.15 16.70
N GLN A 157 13.78 -7.20 16.97
CA GLN A 157 13.10 -8.03 15.98
C GLN A 157 11.60 -7.76 15.93
N ALA A 158 11.00 -7.32 17.03
CA ALA A 158 9.57 -7.06 17.14
C ALA A 158 9.00 -6.13 16.03
N PRO A 159 9.69 -5.05 15.61
CA PRO A 159 9.16 -4.17 14.59
C PRO A 159 8.99 -4.79 13.20
N ALA A 160 9.86 -5.72 12.82
CA ALA A 160 9.80 -6.37 11.52
C ALA A 160 8.58 -7.30 11.38
N ASP A 161 8.15 -7.90 12.49
CA ASP A 161 7.04 -8.85 12.50
C ASP A 161 5.67 -8.18 12.60
N VAL A 162 5.59 -6.97 13.17
CA VAL A 162 4.34 -6.20 13.25
C VAL A 162 3.81 -5.81 11.87
N PHE A 163 4.69 -5.67 10.87
CA PHE A 163 4.33 -5.26 9.51
C PHE A 163 4.18 -6.43 8.53
N ARG A 164 4.33 -7.67 8.96
CA ARG A 164 4.11 -8.88 8.14
C ARG A 164 2.70 -9.41 8.29
#